data_3115ebf3821f763c3a2052fa69bfc530
#
_entry.id   3115ebf3821f763c3a2052fa69bfc530
#
_cell.length_a   1.000
_cell.length_b   1.000
_cell.length_c   1.000
_cell.angle_alpha   90.00
_cell.angle_beta   90.00
_cell.angle_gamma   90.00
#
_symmetry.space_group_name_H-M   'P 1'
#
loop_
_entity.id
_entity.type
_entity.pdbx_description
1 polymer ?
#
loop_
_entity_poly.entity_id
_entity_poly.type
_entity_poly.pdbx_seq_one_letter_code
_entity_poly.pdbx_strand_id
1 'polypeptide(L)'
;CEIALKLGDAFFLESKKFARYTLSLADVDYSLQRISSDNLTMENKLEMILNTLDEGIVCTNENGQVNLINKTAQQLLGVRRMDALGCPAAEVFPELPFDTGASGQPRLLNVRGVETGVTITSLRIGDRPVGAFAVLRHFENEESRQTTLRLQKATKNHRARYTFDDIAGSSPAITKAKEIAGRMAGNDASVMLQGESGTGKELFAQAIHSASLRRDGPFIAVNCAALTETLLESELFGYVEGAFTGAKKGGKPGLFECAHQGTLFLDEIETMSSALQVKLLRVLQEREVVRIGSVDVIPVDVRILSATNEDLLRKVRQGRFRQDLYYRLSVIPLRLPPLRERREDILQLAETFLRQLGADLVLSDRVKVALIQHNWPGNVRELRNCMEYLMHMGRHMVDVEDLPETLQSRPAATLVSSESGGLTYQERRLLQILGELYRQHQGVGRQGLVRACVERGFAISEHEVRQALQIFQEHGWATIGRGRRGTHLTSAGYQRYQQLLAAPMEDEVAHSI
;
A
#
# COMPACT_ATOMS: atom_id res chain seq x y z
N CYS A 1 9.30 4.24 41.74
CA CYS A 1 8.25 5.25 41.44
C CYS A 1 8.20 5.60 39.95
N GLU A 2 9.35 5.91 39.33
CA GLU A 2 9.43 6.31 37.92
C GLU A 2 9.09 5.17 36.95
N ILE A 3 9.41 3.94 37.31
CA ILE A 3 9.07 2.72 36.54
C ILE A 3 7.57 2.42 36.63
N ALA A 4 6.95 2.62 37.81
CA ALA A 4 5.53 2.41 38.02
C ALA A 4 4.67 3.45 37.27
N LEU A 5 5.10 4.71 37.19
CA LEU A 5 4.47 5.75 36.37
C LEU A 5 4.55 5.43 34.86
N LYS A 6 5.71 4.97 34.39
CA LYS A 6 5.94 4.62 32.98
C LYS A 6 5.26 3.32 32.55
N LEU A 7 5.11 2.35 33.47
CA LEU A 7 4.25 1.17 33.30
C LEU A 7 2.76 1.59 33.23
N GLY A 8 2.34 2.51 34.09
CA GLY A 8 1.00 3.09 34.08
C GLY A 8 0.67 3.77 32.75
N ASP A 9 1.57 4.59 32.24
CA ASP A 9 1.38 5.31 30.97
C ASP A 9 1.40 4.38 29.75
N ALA A 10 2.28 3.40 29.72
CA ALA A 10 2.30 2.39 28.65
C ALA A 10 1.05 1.49 28.67
N PHE A 11 0.60 1.11 29.86
CA PHE A 11 -0.66 0.37 30.05
C PHE A 11 -1.88 1.22 29.66
N PHE A 12 -1.88 2.52 29.96
CA PHE A 12 -2.98 3.45 29.65
C PHE A 12 -3.07 3.75 28.15
N LEU A 13 -1.97 3.81 27.42
CA LEU A 13 -1.92 4.02 25.97
C LEU A 13 -2.40 2.79 25.18
N GLU A 14 -2.12 1.57 25.64
CA GLU A 14 -2.69 0.34 25.05
C GLU A 14 -4.11 0.01 25.53
N SER A 15 -4.50 0.52 26.69
CA SER A 15 -5.74 0.12 27.39
C SER A 15 -7.00 0.79 26.87
N LYS A 16 -7.01 1.50 25.73
CA LYS A 16 -8.27 1.70 24.98
C LYS A 16 -8.93 0.37 24.58
N LYS A 17 -8.19 -0.74 24.60
CA LYS A 17 -8.73 -2.11 24.54
C LYS A 17 -9.46 -2.53 25.81
N PHE A 18 -9.15 -1.93 26.93
CA PHE A 18 -9.73 -2.24 28.25
C PHE A 18 -11.03 -1.48 28.57
N ALA A 19 -11.61 -0.74 27.62
CA ALA A 19 -12.87 -0.01 27.85
C ALA A 19 -14.06 -0.91 28.27
N ARG A 20 -13.99 -2.24 28.04
CA ARG A 20 -14.96 -3.18 28.64
C ARG A 20 -14.77 -3.38 30.14
N TYR A 21 -13.63 -3.03 30.70
CA TYR A 21 -13.33 -3.13 32.13
C TYR A 21 -13.64 -1.85 32.92
N THR A 22 -14.12 -0.78 32.26
CA THR A 22 -14.49 0.47 32.95
C THR A 22 -15.62 0.31 33.97
N LEU A 23 -16.48 -0.67 33.78
CA LEU A 23 -17.51 -0.99 34.81
C LEU A 23 -16.89 -1.64 36.06
N SER A 24 -15.90 -2.52 35.89
CA SER A 24 -15.13 -3.15 36.96
C SER A 24 -14.17 -2.14 37.66
N LEU A 25 -13.63 -1.17 36.90
CA LEU A 25 -12.82 -0.07 37.44
C LEU A 25 -13.64 0.90 38.33
N ALA A 26 -14.88 1.17 37.97
CA ALA A 26 -15.77 1.98 38.82
C ALA A 26 -16.08 1.29 40.16
N ASP A 27 -16.25 -0.03 40.17
CA ASP A 27 -16.41 -0.82 41.38
C ASP A 27 -15.11 -0.89 42.22
N VAL A 28 -13.96 -0.93 41.53
CA VAL A 28 -12.63 -0.89 42.15
C VAL A 28 -12.35 0.50 42.74
N ASP A 29 -12.70 1.57 42.03
CA ASP A 29 -12.52 2.95 42.52
C ASP A 29 -13.40 3.22 43.76
N TYR A 30 -14.62 2.70 43.78
CA TYR A 30 -15.50 2.75 44.95
C TYR A 30 -14.94 1.94 46.14
N SER A 31 -14.31 0.81 45.86
CA SER A 31 -13.64 0.00 46.90
C SER A 31 -12.32 0.63 47.37
N LEU A 32 -11.59 1.32 46.50
CA LEU A 32 -10.35 2.07 46.79
C LEU A 32 -10.64 3.33 47.61
N GLN A 33 -11.71 4.08 47.36
CA GLN A 33 -12.12 5.20 48.18
C GLN A 33 -12.43 4.81 49.64
N ARG A 34 -12.85 3.58 49.84
CA ARG A 34 -13.14 3.02 51.17
C ARG A 34 -11.89 2.60 51.94
N ILE A 35 -10.79 2.36 51.25
CA ILE A 35 -9.48 1.96 51.83
C ILE A 35 -8.54 3.15 51.96
N SER A 36 -8.97 4.35 51.58
CA SER A 36 -8.18 5.55 51.34
C SER A 36 -7.84 6.37 52.59
N SER A 37 -7.57 5.84 53.70
CA SER A 37 -7.10 6.78 54.74
C SER A 37 -5.60 6.79 55.05
N ASP A 38 -4.87 5.79 54.72
CA ASP A 38 -3.42 5.84 55.06
C ASP A 38 -2.50 5.17 54.03
N ASN A 39 -1.65 5.99 53.43
CA ASN A 39 -0.30 5.67 52.89
C ASN A 39 -0.08 4.42 51.99
N LEU A 40 -1.04 4.06 51.11
CA LEU A 40 -0.74 3.10 50.04
C LEU A 40 0.14 3.78 48.97
N THR A 41 1.31 3.26 48.75
CA THR A 41 2.18 3.69 47.65
C THR A 41 1.50 3.43 46.30
N MET A 42 1.86 4.18 45.26
CA MET A 42 1.34 3.98 43.90
C MET A 42 1.51 2.52 43.41
N GLU A 43 2.58 1.87 43.89
CA GLU A 43 2.87 0.46 43.61
C GLU A 43 1.80 -0.49 44.17
N ASN A 44 1.35 -0.27 45.41
CA ASN A 44 0.29 -1.09 46.00
C ASN A 44 -1.07 -0.90 45.30
N LYS A 45 -1.35 0.33 44.83
CA LYS A 45 -2.56 0.59 44.03
C LYS A 45 -2.54 -0.11 42.70
N LEU A 46 -1.43 -0.06 41.97
CA LEU A 46 -1.23 -0.77 40.72
C LEU A 46 -1.34 -2.28 40.90
N GLU A 47 -0.73 -2.80 41.97
CA GLU A 47 -0.80 -4.24 42.27
C GLU A 47 -2.23 -4.69 42.59
N MET A 48 -2.99 -3.89 43.33
CA MET A 48 -4.42 -4.18 43.59
C MET A 48 -5.21 -4.20 42.29
N ILE A 49 -5.03 -3.24 41.39
CA ILE A 49 -5.69 -3.19 40.10
C ILE A 49 -5.35 -4.43 39.28
N LEU A 50 -4.06 -4.77 39.17
CA LEU A 50 -3.60 -5.92 38.41
C LEU A 50 -4.12 -7.26 38.97
N ASN A 51 -4.34 -7.34 40.28
CA ASN A 51 -4.89 -8.54 40.93
C ASN A 51 -6.42 -8.69 40.78
N THR A 52 -7.12 -7.64 40.29
CA THR A 52 -8.56 -7.73 39.95
C THR A 52 -8.80 -8.16 38.51
N LEU A 53 -7.74 -8.26 37.68
CA LEU A 53 -7.87 -8.70 36.31
C LEU A 53 -7.98 -10.23 36.24
N ASP A 54 -8.86 -10.70 35.35
CA ASP A 54 -9.03 -12.14 35.07
C ASP A 54 -7.87 -12.70 34.24
N GLU A 55 -7.01 -11.82 33.72
CA GLU A 55 -5.83 -12.19 32.94
C GLU A 55 -4.59 -12.30 33.83
N GLY A 56 -3.74 -13.32 33.57
CA GLY A 56 -2.45 -13.43 34.21
C GLY A 56 -1.48 -12.40 33.64
N ILE A 57 -0.75 -11.71 34.51
CA ILE A 57 0.25 -10.71 34.10
C ILE A 57 1.58 -11.02 34.74
N VAL A 58 2.62 -11.07 33.88
CA VAL A 58 4.02 -11.20 34.30
C VAL A 58 4.82 -10.08 33.63
N CYS A 59 5.57 -9.27 34.43
CA CYS A 59 6.42 -8.22 33.89
C CYS A 59 7.90 -8.50 34.23
N THR A 60 8.79 -8.04 33.33
CA THR A 60 10.24 -8.08 33.55
C THR A 60 10.83 -6.68 33.50
N ASN A 61 11.95 -6.48 34.19
CA ASN A 61 12.77 -5.29 34.10
C ASN A 61 13.73 -5.35 32.89
N GLU A 62 14.57 -4.32 32.71
CA GLU A 62 15.56 -4.22 31.63
C GLU A 62 16.61 -5.37 31.64
N ASN A 63 16.80 -6.02 32.79
CA ASN A 63 17.72 -7.16 32.96
C ASN A 63 17.04 -8.51 32.74
N GLY A 64 15.76 -8.54 32.31
CA GLY A 64 15.00 -9.77 32.10
C GLY A 64 14.54 -10.45 33.40
N GLN A 65 14.66 -9.79 34.56
CA GLN A 65 14.21 -10.34 35.84
C GLN A 65 12.72 -10.01 36.07
N VAL A 66 11.97 -10.97 36.61
CA VAL A 66 10.56 -10.79 36.95
C VAL A 66 10.42 -9.74 38.06
N ASN A 67 9.76 -8.63 37.77
CA ASN A 67 9.50 -7.56 38.75
C ASN A 67 8.03 -7.48 39.18
N LEU A 68 7.12 -8.15 38.45
CA LEU A 68 5.71 -8.22 38.80
C LEU A 68 5.10 -9.53 38.31
N ILE A 69 4.25 -10.12 39.15
CA ILE A 69 3.36 -11.25 38.81
C ILE A 69 2.05 -11.08 39.59
N ASN A 70 0.91 -10.98 38.86
CA ASN A 70 -0.38 -10.83 39.51
C ASN A 70 -0.94 -12.18 40.03
N LYS A 71 -2.02 -12.10 40.81
CA LYS A 71 -2.64 -13.28 41.44
C LYS A 71 -3.13 -14.30 40.42
N THR A 72 -3.71 -13.84 39.33
CA THR A 72 -4.19 -14.70 38.24
C THR A 72 -3.05 -15.46 37.55
N ALA A 73 -1.91 -14.80 37.28
CA ALA A 73 -0.74 -15.47 36.72
C ALA A 73 -0.16 -16.51 37.68
N GLN A 74 -0.12 -16.23 39.00
CA GLN A 74 0.33 -17.19 40.00
C GLN A 74 -0.57 -18.42 40.00
N GLN A 75 -1.85 -18.27 39.91
CA GLN A 75 -2.83 -19.38 39.87
C GLN A 75 -2.71 -20.18 38.58
N LEU A 76 -2.66 -19.51 37.43
CA LEU A 76 -2.55 -20.16 36.11
C LEU A 76 -1.27 -20.96 35.97
N LEU A 77 -0.14 -20.43 36.44
CA LEU A 77 1.17 -21.05 36.24
C LEU A 77 1.64 -21.86 37.44
N GLY A 78 0.87 -21.90 38.53
CA GLY A 78 1.23 -22.63 39.73
C GLY A 78 2.53 -22.14 40.41
N VAL A 79 2.83 -20.83 40.31
CA VAL A 79 4.05 -20.21 40.84
C VAL A 79 3.71 -19.20 41.91
N ARG A 80 4.34 -19.30 43.05
CA ARG A 80 4.16 -18.28 44.11
C ARG A 80 5.00 -17.04 43.77
N ARG A 81 4.47 -15.88 44.12
CA ARG A 81 5.13 -14.58 43.89
C ARG A 81 6.58 -14.57 44.43
N MET A 82 6.79 -15.12 45.63
CA MET A 82 8.11 -15.14 46.27
C MET A 82 9.15 -15.97 45.51
N ASP A 83 8.68 -16.97 44.75
CA ASP A 83 9.56 -17.86 43.97
C ASP A 83 9.90 -17.28 42.60
N ALA A 84 9.16 -16.26 42.14
CA ALA A 84 9.34 -15.63 40.82
C ALA A 84 10.01 -14.27 40.86
N LEU A 85 9.69 -13.43 41.87
CA LEU A 85 10.20 -12.05 41.94
C LEU A 85 11.73 -12.00 42.08
N GLY A 86 12.36 -11.16 41.23
CA GLY A 86 13.81 -10.97 41.20
C GLY A 86 14.59 -12.08 40.46
N CYS A 87 13.93 -13.17 40.11
CA CYS A 87 14.56 -14.25 39.35
C CYS A 87 14.55 -13.95 37.84
N PRO A 88 15.54 -14.44 37.06
CA PRO A 88 15.50 -14.34 35.60
C PRO A 88 14.25 -15.00 35.05
N ALA A 89 13.50 -14.30 34.22
CA ALA A 89 12.27 -14.85 33.63
C ALA A 89 12.52 -16.10 32.79
N ALA A 90 13.68 -16.20 32.14
CA ALA A 90 14.11 -17.37 31.39
C ALA A 90 14.28 -18.66 32.25
N GLU A 91 14.58 -18.51 33.55
CA GLU A 91 14.69 -19.64 34.47
C GLU A 91 13.32 -20.04 35.03
N VAL A 92 12.47 -19.04 35.34
CA VAL A 92 11.16 -19.30 35.95
C VAL A 92 10.12 -19.73 34.91
N PHE A 93 10.20 -19.09 33.73
CA PHE A 93 9.27 -19.28 32.61
C PHE A 93 10.05 -19.44 31.29
N PRO A 94 10.79 -20.52 31.08
CA PRO A 94 11.60 -20.73 29.89
C PRO A 94 10.79 -20.76 28.58
N GLU A 95 9.48 -21.03 28.71
CA GLU A 95 8.57 -21.04 27.56
C GLU A 95 8.09 -19.66 27.12
N LEU A 96 8.31 -18.60 27.95
CA LEU A 96 7.92 -17.22 27.63
C LEU A 96 9.11 -16.47 26.98
N PRO A 97 9.07 -16.21 25.66
CA PRO A 97 10.17 -15.58 24.94
C PRO A 97 10.20 -14.05 25.18
N PHE A 98 10.62 -13.59 26.35
CA PHE A 98 10.78 -12.18 26.66
C PHE A 98 11.90 -11.51 25.87
N ASP A 99 12.88 -12.27 25.36
CA ASP A 99 14.09 -11.77 24.69
C ASP A 99 13.95 -11.59 23.18
N THR A 100 12.92 -12.15 22.57
CA THR A 100 12.72 -12.10 21.11
C THR A 100 11.76 -10.97 20.75
N GLY A 101 12.24 -9.73 20.57
CA GLY A 101 11.56 -8.59 19.96
C GLY A 101 10.02 -8.71 19.94
N ALA A 102 9.41 -8.78 21.13
CA ALA A 102 8.07 -9.29 21.34
C ALA A 102 7.05 -8.42 20.61
N SER A 103 6.34 -9.01 19.68
CA SER A 103 5.48 -8.33 18.70
C SER A 103 4.07 -8.00 19.20
N GLY A 104 3.76 -8.19 20.48
CA GLY A 104 2.40 -7.96 21.01
C GLY A 104 1.32 -8.88 20.43
N GLN A 105 1.72 -9.92 19.70
CA GLN A 105 0.79 -10.86 19.07
C GLN A 105 0.45 -12.03 19.99
N PRO A 106 -0.82 -12.43 20.07
CA PRO A 106 -1.21 -13.58 20.87
C PRO A 106 -0.61 -14.88 20.28
N ARG A 107 0.05 -15.66 21.12
CA ARG A 107 0.60 -16.98 20.79
C ARG A 107 0.04 -18.00 21.74
N LEU A 108 -0.22 -19.21 21.24
CA LEU A 108 -0.54 -20.34 22.09
C LEU A 108 0.76 -21.00 22.52
N LEU A 109 1.04 -21.01 23.80
CA LEU A 109 2.21 -21.63 24.37
C LEU A 109 1.79 -22.59 25.47
N ASN A 110 2.55 -23.67 25.64
CA ASN A 110 2.40 -24.52 26.80
C ASN A 110 3.39 -24.03 27.85
N VAL A 111 2.86 -23.26 28.82
CA VAL A 111 3.67 -22.71 29.89
C VAL A 111 3.49 -23.58 31.14
N ARG A 112 4.53 -24.26 31.55
CA ARG A 112 4.54 -25.17 32.71
C ARG A 112 3.42 -26.23 32.69
N GLY A 113 3.12 -26.75 31.51
CA GLY A 113 2.08 -27.77 31.33
C GLY A 113 0.66 -27.22 31.12
N VAL A 114 0.47 -25.92 31.22
CA VAL A 114 -0.83 -25.27 30.96
C VAL A 114 -0.82 -24.60 29.58
N GLU A 115 -1.75 -25.01 28.73
CA GLU A 115 -1.92 -24.40 27.40
C GLU A 115 -2.57 -23.01 27.56
N THR A 116 -1.81 -21.97 27.24
CA THR A 116 -2.12 -20.60 27.59
C THR A 116 -1.94 -19.68 26.38
N GLY A 117 -2.88 -18.80 26.12
CA GLY A 117 -2.72 -17.72 25.18
C GLY A 117 -1.82 -16.65 25.77
N VAL A 118 -0.68 -16.42 25.14
CA VAL A 118 0.33 -15.49 25.64
C VAL A 118 0.50 -14.35 24.65
N THR A 119 0.42 -13.13 25.15
CA THR A 119 0.80 -11.92 24.42
C THR A 119 1.95 -11.25 25.14
N ILE A 120 3.10 -11.11 24.49
CA ILE A 120 4.29 -10.46 25.08
C ILE A 120 4.51 -9.13 24.35
N THR A 121 4.69 -8.06 25.12
CA THR A 121 4.93 -6.71 24.61
C THR A 121 6.18 -6.14 25.28
N SER A 122 7.11 -5.64 24.47
CA SER A 122 8.31 -4.95 24.96
C SER A 122 7.94 -3.54 25.42
N LEU A 123 8.41 -3.17 26.60
CA LEU A 123 8.30 -1.81 27.15
C LEU A 123 9.52 -1.00 26.73
N ARG A 124 9.31 0.14 26.06
CA ARG A 124 10.38 1.00 25.58
C ARG A 124 10.14 2.45 26.00
N ILE A 125 11.23 3.17 26.24
CA ILE A 125 11.24 4.62 26.45
C ILE A 125 12.17 5.22 25.40
N GLY A 126 11.58 5.83 24.37
CA GLY A 126 12.30 6.13 23.14
C GLY A 126 12.81 4.83 22.51
N ASP A 127 14.10 4.77 22.17
CA ASP A 127 14.72 3.56 21.61
C ASP A 127 15.26 2.57 22.68
N ARG A 128 15.25 2.95 23.95
CA ARG A 128 15.80 2.12 25.03
C ARG A 128 14.75 1.14 25.55
N PRO A 129 14.99 -0.19 25.55
CA PRO A 129 14.12 -1.16 26.19
C PRO A 129 14.23 -1.00 27.72
N VAL A 130 13.09 -1.00 28.40
CA VAL A 130 13.00 -0.90 29.86
C VAL A 130 12.42 -2.15 30.51
N GLY A 131 12.01 -3.13 29.71
CA GLY A 131 11.46 -4.39 30.15
C GLY A 131 10.46 -4.95 29.15
N ALA A 132 9.71 -5.95 29.59
CA ALA A 132 8.61 -6.51 28.82
C ALA A 132 7.49 -6.98 29.76
N PHE A 133 6.27 -7.12 29.23
CA PHE A 133 5.19 -7.77 29.96
C PHE A 133 4.51 -8.85 29.12
N ALA A 134 4.08 -9.91 29.78
CA ALA A 134 3.31 -10.98 29.20
C ALA A 134 1.90 -10.97 29.80
N VAL A 135 0.89 -11.00 28.93
CA VAL A 135 -0.52 -11.22 29.29
C VAL A 135 -0.85 -12.67 28.99
N LEU A 136 -1.34 -13.39 30.01
CA LEU A 136 -1.66 -14.80 29.97
C LEU A 136 -3.18 -14.99 30.05
N ARG A 137 -3.76 -15.66 29.05
CA ARG A 137 -5.20 -15.93 28.99
C ARG A 137 -5.46 -17.43 29.06
N HIS A 138 -6.30 -17.83 29.99
CA HIS A 138 -6.82 -19.21 29.98
C HIS A 138 -7.95 -19.29 28.95
N PHE A 139 -7.94 -20.33 28.12
CA PHE A 139 -9.00 -20.57 27.15
C PHE A 139 -10.08 -21.43 27.81
N GLU A 140 -11.17 -20.81 28.20
CA GLU A 140 -12.37 -21.52 28.66
C GLU A 140 -13.15 -22.15 27.49
N ASN A 141 -12.86 -21.72 26.24
CA ASN A 141 -13.62 -22.11 25.06
C ASN A 141 -12.70 -22.50 23.89
N GLU A 142 -12.93 -23.68 23.28
CA GLU A 142 -12.22 -24.20 22.12
C GLU A 142 -12.26 -23.24 20.91
N GLU A 143 -13.29 -22.41 20.81
CA GLU A 143 -13.50 -21.43 19.77
C GLU A 143 -12.48 -20.27 19.84
N SER A 144 -12.21 -19.77 21.04
CA SER A 144 -11.19 -18.74 21.29
C SER A 144 -9.77 -19.27 21.00
N ARG A 145 -9.51 -20.54 21.36
CA ARG A 145 -8.28 -21.26 21.05
C ARG A 145 -8.07 -21.41 19.54
N GLN A 146 -9.09 -21.85 18.82
CA GLN A 146 -9.04 -22.00 17.36
C GLN A 146 -8.84 -20.66 16.65
N THR A 147 -9.46 -19.61 17.13
CA THR A 147 -9.30 -18.24 16.59
C THR A 147 -7.85 -17.77 16.76
N THR A 148 -7.25 -17.96 17.94
CA THR A 148 -5.85 -17.60 18.19
C THR A 148 -4.88 -18.40 17.31
N LEU A 149 -5.09 -19.71 17.13
CA LEU A 149 -4.28 -20.53 16.24
C LEU A 149 -4.41 -20.12 14.76
N ARG A 150 -5.59 -19.70 14.32
CA ARG A 150 -5.82 -19.19 12.95
C ARG A 150 -5.11 -17.87 12.73
N LEU A 151 -5.17 -16.96 13.70
CA LEU A 151 -4.45 -15.67 13.67
C LEU A 151 -2.93 -15.91 13.61
N GLN A 152 -2.39 -16.83 14.41
CA GLN A 152 -0.97 -17.21 14.38
C GLN A 152 -0.52 -17.74 13.01
N LYS A 153 -1.32 -18.63 12.40
CA LYS A 153 -1.02 -19.17 11.06
C LYS A 153 -1.09 -18.10 9.99
N ALA A 154 -2.06 -17.21 10.08
CA ALA A 154 -2.18 -16.07 9.16
C ALA A 154 -0.97 -15.14 9.28
N THR A 155 -0.52 -14.85 10.50
CA THR A 155 0.56 -13.87 10.75
C THR A 155 1.95 -14.37 10.31
N LYS A 156 2.22 -15.69 10.41
CA LYS A 156 3.51 -16.27 9.96
C LYS A 156 3.81 -16.02 8.48
N ASN A 157 2.79 -15.84 7.65
CA ASN A 157 2.91 -15.63 6.22
C ASN A 157 2.89 -14.14 5.80
N HIS A 158 2.67 -13.20 6.75
CA HIS A 158 2.42 -11.79 6.47
C HIS A 158 3.49 -10.89 7.10
N ARG A 159 4.75 -11.03 6.64
CA ARG A 159 5.84 -10.15 7.04
C ARG A 159 6.27 -9.28 5.86
N ALA A 160 6.56 -8.01 6.14
CA ALA A 160 7.23 -7.16 5.16
C ALA A 160 8.61 -7.74 4.83
N ARG A 161 8.99 -7.68 3.56
CA ARG A 161 10.25 -8.23 3.03
C ARG A 161 11.21 -7.14 2.61
N TYR A 162 10.70 -5.93 2.34
CA TYR A 162 11.45 -4.85 1.75
C TYR A 162 11.64 -3.70 2.73
N THR A 163 12.79 -3.06 2.61
CA THR A 163 13.20 -1.87 3.34
C THR A 163 13.44 -0.72 2.35
N PHE A 164 13.78 0.48 2.83
CA PHE A 164 14.14 1.59 1.94
C PHE A 164 15.42 1.32 1.13
N ASP A 165 16.30 0.44 1.58
CA ASP A 165 17.52 0.05 0.87
C ASP A 165 17.23 -0.80 -0.37
N ASP A 166 16.10 -1.52 -0.36
CA ASP A 166 15.65 -2.31 -1.52
C ASP A 166 15.04 -1.46 -2.64
N ILE A 167 14.74 -0.18 -2.36
CA ILE A 167 14.21 0.75 -3.36
C ILE A 167 15.38 1.35 -4.13
N ALA A 168 15.71 0.78 -5.29
CA ALA A 168 16.79 1.26 -6.14
C ALA A 168 16.46 2.63 -6.76
N GLY A 169 17.49 3.45 -6.93
CA GLY A 169 17.44 4.79 -7.51
C GLY A 169 18.10 5.83 -6.60
N SER A 170 18.78 6.78 -7.24
CA SER A 170 19.55 7.86 -6.60
C SER A 170 19.12 9.26 -7.07
N SER A 171 18.16 9.36 -7.99
CA SER A 171 17.65 10.64 -8.45
C SER A 171 17.06 11.48 -7.31
N PRO A 172 17.11 12.82 -7.41
CA PRO A 172 16.54 13.70 -6.39
C PRO A 172 15.06 13.43 -6.11
N ALA A 173 14.29 13.03 -7.15
CA ALA A 173 12.87 12.76 -7.03
C ALA A 173 12.58 11.54 -6.15
N ILE A 174 13.30 10.42 -6.36
CA ILE A 174 13.11 9.20 -5.55
C ILE A 174 13.70 9.36 -4.15
N THR A 175 14.84 10.05 -4.01
CA THR A 175 15.48 10.34 -2.72
C THR A 175 14.54 11.16 -1.85
N LYS A 176 13.93 12.21 -2.38
CA LYS A 176 12.93 13.02 -1.68
C LYS A 176 11.72 12.18 -1.25
N ALA A 177 11.23 11.27 -2.12
CA ALA A 177 10.13 10.38 -1.77
C ALA A 177 10.50 9.43 -0.62
N LYS A 178 11.72 8.86 -0.63
CA LYS A 178 12.25 8.02 0.46
C LYS A 178 12.37 8.79 1.78
N GLU A 179 12.91 10.02 1.76
CA GLU A 179 13.04 10.86 2.95
C GLU A 179 11.67 11.18 3.58
N ILE A 180 10.70 11.55 2.74
CA ILE A 180 9.34 11.81 3.20
C ILE A 180 8.74 10.53 3.82
N ALA A 181 8.83 9.41 3.11
CA ALA A 181 8.34 8.11 3.58
C ALA A 181 8.99 7.69 4.91
N GLY A 182 10.31 7.88 5.06
CA GLY A 182 11.04 7.57 6.30
C GLY A 182 10.56 8.40 7.49
N ARG A 183 10.33 9.72 7.29
CA ARG A 183 9.74 10.57 8.34
C ARG A 183 8.34 10.13 8.75
N MET A 184 7.54 9.65 7.78
CA MET A 184 6.18 9.17 8.03
C MET A 184 6.15 7.81 8.72
N ALA A 185 7.19 7.00 8.59
CA ALA A 185 7.28 5.71 9.25
C ALA A 185 7.21 5.82 10.77
N GLY A 186 7.76 6.89 11.36
CA GLY A 186 7.82 7.12 12.81
C GLY A 186 6.49 7.43 13.50
N ASN A 187 5.36 7.57 12.77
CA ASN A 187 4.04 7.82 13.35
C ASN A 187 3.01 6.83 12.82
N ASP A 188 1.84 6.76 13.49
CA ASP A 188 0.73 5.85 13.15
C ASP A 188 -0.28 6.45 12.16
N ALA A 189 -0.03 7.64 11.61
CA ALA A 189 -0.93 8.28 10.66
C ALA A 189 -1.09 7.44 9.39
N SER A 190 -2.30 7.51 8.80
CA SER A 190 -2.57 6.89 7.51
C SER A 190 -1.76 7.59 6.41
N VAL A 191 -1.12 6.81 5.54
CA VAL A 191 -0.35 7.31 4.40
C VAL A 191 -1.02 6.85 3.12
N MET A 192 -1.21 7.78 2.18
CA MET A 192 -1.74 7.49 0.85
C MET A 192 -0.62 7.61 -0.19
N LEU A 193 -0.26 6.48 -0.78
CA LEU A 193 0.73 6.39 -1.87
C LEU A 193 0.05 6.68 -3.21
N GLN A 194 0.42 7.76 -3.86
CA GLN A 194 -0.10 8.16 -5.15
C GLN A 194 0.97 7.97 -6.23
N GLY A 195 0.64 7.29 -7.31
CA GLY A 195 1.57 7.10 -8.41
C GLY A 195 1.05 6.11 -9.44
N GLU A 196 1.55 6.20 -10.65
CA GLU A 196 1.18 5.34 -11.76
C GLU A 196 1.42 3.86 -11.44
N SER A 197 0.78 2.97 -12.21
CA SER A 197 1.03 1.54 -12.09
C SER A 197 2.52 1.23 -12.34
N GLY A 198 3.08 0.31 -11.56
CA GLY A 198 4.48 -0.09 -11.70
C GLY A 198 5.53 0.87 -11.14
N THR A 199 5.17 1.94 -10.43
CA THR A 199 6.11 2.87 -9.77
C THR A 199 6.76 2.33 -8.49
N GLY A 200 6.23 1.22 -7.94
CA GLY A 200 6.76 0.59 -6.71
C GLY A 200 6.00 0.94 -5.44
N LYS A 201 4.71 1.29 -5.52
CA LYS A 201 3.88 1.64 -4.35
C LYS A 201 3.91 0.60 -3.24
N GLU A 202 3.86 -0.69 -3.59
CA GLU A 202 3.92 -1.77 -2.61
C GLU A 202 5.29 -1.85 -1.90
N LEU A 203 6.41 -1.64 -2.64
CA LEU A 203 7.74 -1.60 -2.03
C LEU A 203 7.83 -0.47 -1.00
N PHE A 204 7.30 0.71 -1.34
CA PHE A 204 7.25 1.84 -0.41
C PHE A 204 6.38 1.54 0.81
N ALA A 205 5.22 0.90 0.64
CA ALA A 205 4.36 0.51 1.74
C ALA A 205 5.08 -0.46 2.71
N GLN A 206 5.77 -1.46 2.17
CA GLN A 206 6.56 -2.40 2.97
C GLN A 206 7.73 -1.70 3.67
N ALA A 207 8.46 -0.81 2.97
CA ALA A 207 9.56 -0.05 3.56
C ALA A 207 9.10 0.88 4.69
N ILE A 208 7.95 1.55 4.54
CA ILE A 208 7.33 2.37 5.59
C ILE A 208 7.00 1.51 6.81
N HIS A 209 6.41 0.33 6.61
CA HIS A 209 6.12 -0.60 7.70
C HIS A 209 7.41 -1.08 8.39
N SER A 210 8.41 -1.51 7.62
CA SER A 210 9.70 -2.02 8.15
C SER A 210 10.45 -0.98 8.97
N ALA A 211 10.28 0.32 8.67
CA ALA A 211 10.89 1.43 9.40
C ALA A 211 9.98 1.97 10.52
N SER A 212 8.78 1.41 10.74
CA SER A 212 7.81 1.91 11.70
C SER A 212 7.97 1.28 13.09
N LEU A 213 7.24 1.85 14.07
CA LEU A 213 7.10 1.26 15.39
C LEU A 213 6.39 -0.11 15.37
N ARG A 214 5.69 -0.42 14.26
CA ARG A 214 4.94 -1.68 14.05
C ARG A 214 5.71 -2.71 13.20
N ARG A 215 7.00 -2.51 12.97
CA ARG A 215 7.86 -3.36 12.11
C ARG A 215 7.85 -4.86 12.48
N ASP A 216 7.64 -5.15 13.76
CA ASP A 216 7.59 -6.52 14.29
C ASP A 216 6.18 -7.14 14.17
N GLY A 217 5.17 -6.32 13.84
CA GLY A 217 3.78 -6.73 13.61
C GLY A 217 3.54 -7.27 12.20
N PRO A 218 2.31 -7.74 11.90
CA PRO A 218 1.97 -8.22 10.58
C PRO A 218 1.90 -7.07 9.55
N PHE A 219 2.38 -7.34 8.35
CA PHE A 219 2.12 -6.52 7.16
C PHE A 219 1.19 -7.29 6.23
N ILE A 220 -0.03 -6.85 6.10
CA ILE A 220 -1.03 -7.49 5.24
C ILE A 220 -1.31 -6.57 4.05
N ALA A 221 -1.12 -7.10 2.84
CA ALA A 221 -1.41 -6.40 1.60
C ALA A 221 -2.63 -7.03 0.92
N VAL A 222 -3.54 -6.20 0.43
CA VAL A 222 -4.67 -6.61 -0.38
C VAL A 222 -4.83 -5.65 -1.56
N ASN A 223 -4.97 -6.22 -2.77
CA ASN A 223 -5.33 -5.46 -3.95
C ASN A 223 -6.86 -5.46 -4.09
N CYS A 224 -7.47 -4.28 -4.01
CA CYS A 224 -8.94 -4.12 -4.04
C CYS A 224 -9.53 -4.43 -5.41
N ALA A 225 -8.76 -4.35 -6.50
CA ALA A 225 -9.22 -4.68 -7.85
C ALA A 225 -9.11 -6.17 -8.19
N ALA A 226 -8.30 -6.94 -7.45
CA ALA A 226 -8.06 -8.36 -7.74
C ALA A 226 -9.21 -9.27 -7.32
N LEU A 227 -10.15 -8.78 -6.49
CA LEU A 227 -11.24 -9.54 -5.91
C LEU A 227 -12.60 -8.95 -6.31
N THR A 228 -13.61 -9.80 -6.44
CA THR A 228 -14.99 -9.32 -6.54
C THR A 228 -15.42 -8.63 -5.25
N GLU A 229 -16.41 -7.75 -5.29
CA GLU A 229 -16.88 -6.99 -4.14
C GLU A 229 -17.21 -7.90 -2.93
N THR A 230 -17.95 -8.97 -3.15
CA THR A 230 -18.34 -9.93 -2.10
C THR A 230 -17.16 -10.69 -1.51
N LEU A 231 -16.15 -11.03 -2.34
CA LEU A 231 -14.92 -11.65 -1.86
C LEU A 231 -14.07 -10.66 -1.08
N LEU A 232 -13.90 -9.45 -1.59
CA LEU A 232 -13.15 -8.39 -0.90
C LEU A 232 -13.77 -8.07 0.46
N GLU A 233 -15.10 -8.01 0.54
CA GLU A 233 -15.82 -7.81 1.79
C GLU A 233 -15.54 -8.92 2.79
N SER A 234 -15.69 -10.17 2.36
CA SER A 234 -15.44 -11.34 3.21
C SER A 234 -13.97 -11.49 3.63
N GLU A 235 -13.03 -11.08 2.78
CA GLU A 235 -11.61 -11.05 3.14
C GLU A 235 -11.31 -9.94 4.16
N LEU A 236 -11.78 -8.71 3.93
CA LEU A 236 -11.49 -7.57 4.81
C LEU A 236 -12.09 -7.73 6.20
N PHE A 237 -13.38 -8.08 6.29
CA PHE A 237 -14.14 -8.07 7.54
C PHE A 237 -14.32 -9.45 8.17
N GLY A 238 -14.08 -10.54 7.41
CA GLY A 238 -14.33 -11.89 7.88
C GLY A 238 -15.81 -12.26 7.93
N TYR A 239 -16.11 -13.49 8.29
CA TYR A 239 -17.48 -14.00 8.40
C TYR A 239 -17.60 -15.09 9.44
N VAL A 240 -18.79 -15.26 10.01
CA VAL A 240 -19.13 -16.37 10.89
C VAL A 240 -19.68 -17.55 10.11
N GLU A 241 -19.72 -18.72 10.74
CA GLU A 241 -20.35 -19.91 10.14
C GLU A 241 -21.80 -19.62 9.77
N GLY A 242 -22.21 -20.03 8.56
CA GLY A 242 -23.57 -19.83 8.06
C GLY A 242 -23.89 -18.42 7.54
N ALA A 243 -22.94 -17.50 7.48
CA ALA A 243 -23.16 -16.13 7.00
C ALA A 243 -23.65 -16.08 5.54
N PHE A 244 -23.26 -17.06 4.72
CA PHE A 244 -23.71 -17.24 3.33
C PHE A 244 -23.50 -18.69 2.88
N THR A 245 -24.10 -19.05 1.74
CA THR A 245 -23.94 -20.38 1.14
C THR A 245 -22.48 -20.61 0.74
N GLY A 246 -21.84 -21.60 1.36
CA GLY A 246 -20.41 -21.91 1.16
C GLY A 246 -19.47 -21.32 2.23
N ALA A 247 -20.00 -20.67 3.26
CA ALA A 247 -19.21 -20.25 4.43
C ALA A 247 -18.56 -21.48 5.08
N LYS A 248 -17.26 -21.37 5.37
CA LYS A 248 -16.49 -22.46 6.00
C LYS A 248 -17.01 -22.72 7.42
N LYS A 249 -17.05 -24.00 7.81
CA LYS A 249 -17.34 -24.41 9.19
C LYS A 249 -16.37 -23.72 10.16
N GLY A 250 -16.93 -23.01 11.16
CA GLY A 250 -16.20 -22.17 12.10
C GLY A 250 -15.78 -20.79 11.55
N GLY A 251 -16.35 -20.32 10.43
CA GLY A 251 -16.12 -18.97 9.90
C GLY A 251 -14.68 -18.71 9.40
N LYS A 252 -14.36 -17.42 9.19
CA LYS A 252 -13.02 -16.93 8.81
C LYS A 252 -12.78 -15.55 9.43
N PRO A 253 -11.63 -15.30 10.11
CA PRO A 253 -11.25 -13.96 10.54
C PRO A 253 -10.96 -13.06 9.33
N GLY A 254 -11.27 -11.77 9.47
CA GLY A 254 -10.99 -10.76 8.46
C GLY A 254 -9.54 -10.28 8.47
N LEU A 255 -9.11 -9.63 7.36
CA LEU A 255 -7.77 -9.07 7.25
C LEU A 255 -7.53 -7.95 8.28
N PHE A 256 -8.55 -7.21 8.71
CA PHE A 256 -8.44 -6.25 9.81
C PHE A 256 -8.06 -6.92 11.14
N GLU A 257 -8.66 -8.06 11.44
CA GLU A 257 -8.30 -8.84 12.62
C GLU A 257 -6.88 -9.40 12.51
N CYS A 258 -6.53 -9.93 11.32
CA CYS A 258 -5.20 -10.49 11.05
C CYS A 258 -4.10 -9.40 11.09
N ALA A 259 -4.43 -8.14 10.76
CA ALA A 259 -3.51 -7.01 10.78
C ALA A 259 -3.42 -6.30 12.15
N HIS A 260 -4.08 -6.84 13.18
CA HIS A 260 -4.08 -6.26 14.51
C HIS A 260 -2.65 -6.03 15.03
N GLN A 261 -2.38 -4.84 15.59
CA GLN A 261 -1.05 -4.34 16.00
C GLN A 261 0.00 -4.29 14.86
N GLY A 262 -0.45 -4.33 13.62
CA GLY A 262 0.39 -4.26 12.43
C GLY A 262 -0.08 -3.20 11.46
N THR A 263 0.09 -3.50 10.17
CA THR A 263 -0.26 -2.61 9.06
C THR A 263 -1.09 -3.36 8.02
N LEU A 264 -2.19 -2.75 7.60
CA LEU A 264 -2.98 -3.19 6.44
C LEU A 264 -2.71 -2.24 5.28
N PHE A 265 -2.24 -2.78 4.17
CA PHE A 265 -2.01 -2.07 2.93
C PHE A 265 -3.12 -2.37 1.93
N LEU A 266 -3.84 -1.32 1.51
CA LEU A 266 -4.94 -1.36 0.55
C LEU A 266 -4.44 -0.80 -0.79
N ASP A 267 -4.16 -1.68 -1.75
CA ASP A 267 -3.75 -1.25 -3.09
C ASP A 267 -4.99 -1.07 -4.00
N GLU A 268 -4.90 -0.14 -4.94
CA GLU A 268 -5.97 0.23 -5.88
C GLU A 268 -7.30 0.57 -5.18
N ILE A 269 -7.20 1.38 -4.10
CA ILE A 269 -8.35 1.75 -3.26
C ILE A 269 -9.49 2.43 -4.03
N GLU A 270 -9.18 3.04 -5.16
CA GLU A 270 -10.12 3.70 -6.07
C GLU A 270 -11.15 2.75 -6.70
N THR A 271 -10.92 1.45 -6.67
CA THR A 271 -11.81 0.43 -7.23
C THR A 271 -12.89 -0.03 -6.26
N MET A 272 -12.77 0.36 -4.99
CA MET A 272 -13.69 -0.08 -3.93
C MET A 272 -15.10 0.46 -4.15
N SER A 273 -16.11 -0.41 -4.02
CA SER A 273 -17.53 -0.04 -4.13
C SER A 273 -17.97 0.91 -3.03
N SER A 274 -19.02 1.70 -3.28
CA SER A 274 -19.57 2.64 -2.30
C SER A 274 -20.02 1.97 -1.00
N ALA A 275 -20.51 0.73 -1.06
CA ALA A 275 -20.91 -0.04 0.12
C ALA A 275 -19.70 -0.39 1.00
N LEU A 276 -18.62 -0.85 0.39
CA LEU A 276 -17.37 -1.16 1.08
C LEU A 276 -16.69 0.10 1.65
N GLN A 277 -16.76 1.23 0.92
CA GLN A 277 -16.25 2.51 1.42
C GLN A 277 -16.90 2.92 2.74
N VAL A 278 -18.22 2.70 2.91
CA VAL A 278 -18.93 2.98 4.16
C VAL A 278 -18.44 2.09 5.29
N LYS A 279 -18.27 0.78 5.04
CA LYS A 279 -17.79 -0.17 6.05
C LYS A 279 -16.35 0.13 6.45
N LEU A 280 -15.50 0.42 5.47
CA LEU A 280 -14.11 0.81 5.72
C LEU A 280 -14.03 2.08 6.59
N LEU A 281 -14.83 3.09 6.26
CA LEU A 281 -14.87 4.33 7.05
C LEU A 281 -15.21 4.08 8.52
N ARG A 282 -16.20 3.22 8.80
CA ARG A 282 -16.56 2.85 10.17
C ARG A 282 -15.38 2.23 10.91
N VAL A 283 -14.70 1.25 10.31
CA VAL A 283 -13.54 0.62 10.95
C VAL A 283 -12.43 1.64 11.22
N LEU A 284 -12.20 2.58 10.31
CA LEU A 284 -11.19 3.64 10.49
C LEU A 284 -11.55 4.65 11.58
N GLN A 285 -12.85 4.87 11.84
CA GLN A 285 -13.34 5.82 12.86
C GLN A 285 -13.44 5.18 14.23
N GLU A 286 -14.06 4.01 14.30
CA GLU A 286 -14.42 3.33 15.54
C GLU A 286 -13.31 2.38 16.03
N ARG A 287 -12.39 2.01 15.14
CA ARG A 287 -11.35 0.99 15.39
C ARG A 287 -11.93 -0.36 15.81
N GLU A 288 -13.06 -0.69 15.24
CA GLU A 288 -13.80 -1.90 15.50
C GLU A 288 -14.23 -2.54 14.18
N VAL A 289 -14.29 -3.87 14.15
CA VAL A 289 -14.79 -4.65 13.02
C VAL A 289 -15.91 -5.58 13.47
N VAL A 290 -16.91 -5.77 12.61
CA VAL A 290 -17.98 -6.75 12.80
C VAL A 290 -17.90 -7.73 11.64
N ARG A 291 -17.84 -9.03 11.94
CA ARG A 291 -17.83 -10.09 10.91
C ARG A 291 -19.18 -10.16 10.20
N ILE A 292 -19.15 -10.54 8.94
CA ILE A 292 -20.37 -10.78 8.16
C ILE A 292 -21.19 -11.89 8.84
N GLY A 293 -22.48 -11.60 9.09
CA GLY A 293 -23.40 -12.50 9.79
C GLY A 293 -23.29 -12.49 11.31
N SER A 294 -22.43 -11.66 11.92
CA SER A 294 -22.34 -11.47 13.38
C SER A 294 -22.83 -10.08 13.79
N VAL A 295 -23.12 -9.94 15.07
CA VAL A 295 -23.34 -8.66 15.76
C VAL A 295 -22.19 -8.33 16.73
N ASP A 296 -21.24 -9.24 16.89
CA ASP A 296 -20.12 -9.08 17.82
C ASP A 296 -19.13 -8.06 17.28
N VAL A 297 -18.78 -7.10 18.12
CA VAL A 297 -17.84 -6.03 17.85
C VAL A 297 -16.44 -6.49 18.28
N ILE A 298 -15.49 -6.45 17.36
CA ILE A 298 -14.10 -6.86 17.60
C ILE A 298 -13.21 -5.62 17.49
N PRO A 299 -12.57 -5.17 18.59
CA PRO A 299 -11.67 -4.03 18.54
C PRO A 299 -10.38 -4.38 17.76
N VAL A 300 -9.96 -3.46 16.88
CA VAL A 300 -8.77 -3.62 16.05
C VAL A 300 -7.89 -2.38 16.14
N ASP A 301 -6.59 -2.58 16.32
CA ASP A 301 -5.59 -1.53 16.24
C ASP A 301 -4.69 -1.80 15.03
N VAL A 302 -4.99 -1.13 13.92
CA VAL A 302 -4.35 -1.35 12.63
C VAL A 302 -3.91 -0.02 12.03
N ARG A 303 -2.64 0.07 11.61
CA ARG A 303 -2.17 1.18 10.79
C ARG A 303 -2.59 0.95 9.35
N ILE A 304 -3.14 1.98 8.70
CA ILE A 304 -3.56 1.89 7.31
C ILE A 304 -2.57 2.59 6.39
N LEU A 305 -2.11 1.87 5.39
CA LEU A 305 -1.46 2.41 4.20
C LEU A 305 -2.38 2.15 3.01
N SER A 306 -2.57 3.12 2.14
CA SER A 306 -3.38 2.97 0.93
C SER A 306 -2.61 3.38 -0.30
N ALA A 307 -2.93 2.81 -1.45
CA ALA A 307 -2.32 3.19 -2.72
C ALA A 307 -3.37 3.39 -3.80
N THR A 308 -3.09 4.33 -4.70
CA THR A 308 -3.93 4.64 -5.86
C THR A 308 -3.07 5.02 -7.06
N ASN A 309 -3.55 4.70 -8.25
CA ASN A 309 -2.98 5.15 -9.52
C ASN A 309 -3.81 6.27 -10.17
N GLU A 310 -4.95 6.63 -9.56
CA GLU A 310 -5.87 7.65 -10.06
C GLU A 310 -5.96 8.87 -9.13
N ASP A 311 -6.48 9.98 -9.66
CA ASP A 311 -6.84 11.15 -8.87
C ASP A 311 -8.14 10.90 -8.08
N LEU A 312 -7.99 10.48 -6.81
CA LEU A 312 -9.13 10.25 -5.92
C LEU A 312 -9.98 11.51 -5.69
N LEU A 313 -9.39 12.71 -5.69
CA LEU A 313 -10.16 13.96 -5.56
C LEU A 313 -11.09 14.15 -6.75
N ARG A 314 -10.66 13.77 -7.96
CA ARG A 314 -11.54 13.74 -9.13
C ARG A 314 -12.70 12.76 -8.94
N LYS A 315 -12.44 11.56 -8.42
CA LYS A 315 -13.50 10.58 -8.10
C LYS A 315 -14.46 11.09 -7.01
N VAL A 316 -13.96 11.80 -6.01
CA VAL A 316 -14.80 12.46 -4.99
C VAL A 316 -15.75 13.47 -5.64
N ARG A 317 -15.23 14.36 -6.52
CA ARG A 317 -16.06 15.35 -7.25
C ARG A 317 -17.12 14.67 -8.14
N GLN A 318 -16.85 13.49 -8.65
CA GLN A 318 -17.77 12.68 -9.47
C GLN A 318 -18.75 11.84 -8.62
N GLY A 319 -18.70 11.88 -7.29
CA GLY A 319 -19.53 11.08 -6.40
C GLY A 319 -19.19 9.58 -6.40
N ARG A 320 -18.05 9.18 -6.99
CA ARG A 320 -17.59 7.77 -7.07
C ARG A 320 -16.74 7.33 -5.87
N PHE A 321 -16.26 8.30 -5.10
CA PHE A 321 -15.50 8.05 -3.87
C PHE A 321 -16.01 9.01 -2.79
N ARG A 322 -16.16 8.51 -1.57
CA ARG A 322 -16.66 9.32 -0.45
C ARG A 322 -15.60 10.31 0.02
N GLN A 323 -16.01 11.54 0.23
CA GLN A 323 -15.15 12.62 0.71
C GLN A 323 -14.62 12.38 2.13
N ASP A 324 -15.47 11.86 3.01
CA ASP A 324 -15.12 11.55 4.40
C ASP A 324 -14.04 10.46 4.50
N LEU A 325 -14.17 9.40 3.69
CA LEU A 325 -13.18 8.33 3.59
C LEU A 325 -11.85 8.87 3.00
N TYR A 326 -11.92 9.71 1.96
CA TYR A 326 -10.73 10.31 1.38
C TYR A 326 -9.88 11.03 2.43
N TYR A 327 -10.48 11.91 3.24
CA TYR A 327 -9.74 12.64 4.27
C TYR A 327 -9.22 11.74 5.42
N ARG A 328 -9.87 10.61 5.66
CA ARG A 328 -9.40 9.66 6.68
C ARG A 328 -8.22 8.82 6.20
N LEU A 329 -8.15 8.51 4.89
CA LEU A 329 -7.05 7.78 4.26
C LEU A 329 -5.89 8.69 3.87
N SER A 330 -6.18 9.88 3.36
CA SER A 330 -5.19 10.85 2.85
C SER A 330 -4.76 11.86 3.92
N VAL A 331 -4.39 11.36 5.10
CA VAL A 331 -3.79 12.24 6.14
C VAL A 331 -2.44 12.75 5.66
N ILE A 332 -1.65 11.87 5.04
CA ILE A 332 -0.35 12.18 4.49
C ILE A 332 -0.27 11.63 3.06
N PRO A 333 -0.43 12.46 2.02
CA PRO A 333 -0.24 12.03 0.65
C PRO A 333 1.25 11.94 0.31
N LEU A 334 1.68 10.81 -0.24
CA LEU A 334 3.02 10.59 -0.77
C LEU A 334 2.95 10.29 -2.26
N ARG A 335 3.40 11.23 -3.08
CA ARG A 335 3.50 11.04 -4.53
C ARG A 335 4.80 10.31 -4.88
N LEU A 336 4.68 9.21 -5.61
CA LEU A 336 5.81 8.50 -6.19
C LEU A 336 6.03 8.95 -7.63
N PRO A 337 7.26 9.36 -7.99
CA PRO A 337 7.55 9.84 -9.33
C PRO A 337 7.47 8.68 -10.35
N PRO A 338 6.86 8.88 -11.52
CA PRO A 338 6.95 7.93 -12.61
C PRO A 338 8.39 7.87 -13.15
N LEU A 339 8.72 6.78 -13.84
CA LEU A 339 10.11 6.52 -14.27
C LEU A 339 10.65 7.59 -15.22
N ARG A 340 9.80 8.17 -16.06
CA ARG A 340 10.16 9.29 -16.95
C ARG A 340 10.56 10.60 -16.23
N GLU A 341 10.14 10.80 -14.97
CA GLU A 341 10.55 11.92 -14.12
C GLU A 341 11.86 11.66 -13.35
N ARG A 342 12.41 10.41 -13.46
CA ARG A 342 13.67 9.98 -12.84
C ARG A 342 14.55 9.20 -13.82
N ARG A 343 14.76 9.76 -15.00
CA ARG A 343 15.50 9.10 -16.10
C ARG A 343 16.92 8.68 -15.72
N GLU A 344 17.52 9.38 -14.78
CA GLU A 344 18.84 9.08 -14.21
C GLU A 344 18.89 7.69 -13.55
N ASP A 345 17.75 7.21 -13.03
CA ASP A 345 17.67 5.92 -12.34
C ASP A 345 17.53 4.74 -13.34
N ILE A 346 17.16 5.00 -14.62
CA ILE A 346 16.78 3.94 -15.57
C ILE A 346 17.91 2.94 -15.78
N LEU A 347 19.13 3.41 -16.03
CA LEU A 347 20.28 2.52 -16.28
C LEU A 347 20.66 1.75 -15.01
N GLN A 348 20.68 2.42 -13.87
CA GLN A 348 20.94 1.79 -12.57
C GLN A 348 19.92 0.69 -12.26
N LEU A 349 18.64 0.94 -12.54
CA LEU A 349 17.57 -0.05 -12.38
C LEU A 349 17.73 -1.22 -13.34
N ALA A 350 18.02 -0.95 -14.62
CA ALA A 350 18.26 -1.97 -15.62
C ALA A 350 19.41 -2.90 -15.22
N GLU A 351 20.55 -2.34 -14.82
CA GLU A 351 21.71 -3.11 -14.34
C GLU A 351 21.39 -3.91 -13.07
N THR A 352 20.60 -3.33 -12.16
CA THR A 352 20.19 -4.02 -10.95
C THR A 352 19.30 -5.23 -11.27
N PHE A 353 18.36 -5.08 -12.21
CA PHE A 353 17.51 -6.19 -12.63
C PHE A 353 18.28 -7.28 -13.35
N LEU A 354 19.18 -6.93 -14.28
CA LEU A 354 20.03 -7.90 -14.95
C LEU A 354 20.88 -8.70 -13.95
N ARG A 355 21.45 -8.04 -12.97
CA ARG A 355 22.21 -8.68 -11.89
C ARG A 355 21.35 -9.62 -11.05
N GLN A 356 20.14 -9.21 -10.69
CA GLN A 356 19.18 -10.05 -9.94
C GLN A 356 18.74 -11.28 -10.73
N LEU A 357 18.65 -11.15 -12.07
CA LEU A 357 18.31 -12.25 -12.96
C LEU A 357 19.52 -13.19 -13.26
N GLY A 358 20.72 -12.83 -12.81
CA GLY A 358 21.93 -13.57 -13.12
C GLY A 358 22.32 -13.49 -14.59
N ALA A 359 21.87 -12.46 -15.30
CA ALA A 359 22.12 -12.30 -16.73
C ALA A 359 23.52 -11.70 -16.98
N ASP A 360 24.34 -12.42 -17.73
CA ASP A 360 25.66 -11.95 -18.22
C ASP A 360 25.49 -11.37 -19.64
N LEU A 361 24.89 -10.18 -19.70
CA LEU A 361 24.69 -9.45 -20.95
C LEU A 361 25.16 -8.01 -20.85
N VAL A 362 25.64 -7.46 -21.96
CA VAL A 362 26.12 -6.08 -22.09
C VAL A 362 25.17 -5.30 -22.99
N LEU A 363 24.64 -4.19 -22.48
CA LEU A 363 23.80 -3.28 -23.26
C LEU A 363 24.70 -2.36 -24.11
N SER A 364 24.47 -2.29 -25.42
CA SER A 364 25.13 -1.32 -26.28
C SER A 364 24.76 0.12 -25.88
N ASP A 365 25.59 1.10 -26.25
CA ASP A 365 25.28 2.50 -25.94
C ASP A 365 24.00 2.98 -26.64
N ARG A 366 23.71 2.42 -27.83
CA ARG A 366 22.45 2.67 -28.54
C ARG A 366 21.24 2.19 -27.74
N VAL A 367 21.33 1.02 -27.12
CA VAL A 367 20.29 0.47 -26.23
C VAL A 367 20.12 1.36 -24.98
N LYS A 368 21.23 1.76 -24.35
CA LYS A 368 21.17 2.65 -23.17
C LYS A 368 20.45 3.96 -23.49
N VAL A 369 20.76 4.56 -24.64
CA VAL A 369 20.07 5.77 -25.11
C VAL A 369 18.58 5.51 -25.33
N ALA A 370 18.22 4.39 -25.99
CA ALA A 370 16.82 4.03 -26.21
C ALA A 370 16.05 3.85 -24.90
N LEU A 371 16.65 3.18 -23.90
CA LEU A 371 16.05 3.00 -22.57
C LEU A 371 15.81 4.34 -21.87
N ILE A 372 16.77 5.29 -21.92
CA ILE A 372 16.64 6.61 -21.29
C ILE A 372 15.56 7.46 -21.97
N GLN A 373 15.45 7.38 -23.29
CA GLN A 373 14.50 8.17 -24.08
C GLN A 373 13.07 7.67 -24.00
N HIS A 374 12.87 6.39 -23.70
CA HIS A 374 11.53 5.80 -23.61
C HIS A 374 10.73 6.38 -22.42
N ASN A 375 9.42 6.51 -22.58
CA ASN A 375 8.54 7.14 -21.59
C ASN A 375 8.08 6.19 -20.48
N TRP A 376 8.28 4.89 -20.65
CA TRP A 376 7.96 3.85 -19.66
C TRP A 376 6.54 3.96 -19.08
N PRO A 377 5.47 3.81 -19.86
CA PRO A 377 4.09 3.88 -19.36
C PRO A 377 3.80 2.85 -18.28
N GLY A 378 4.44 1.68 -18.30
CA GLY A 378 4.40 0.67 -17.25
C GLY A 378 5.47 0.84 -16.15
N ASN A 379 6.21 1.95 -16.19
CA ASN A 379 7.22 2.33 -15.19
C ASN A 379 8.27 1.24 -14.93
N VAL A 380 8.62 1.00 -13.66
CA VAL A 380 9.64 0.03 -13.26
C VAL A 380 9.24 -1.40 -13.60
N ARG A 381 7.93 -1.70 -13.60
CA ARG A 381 7.44 -3.04 -14.00
C ARG A 381 7.74 -3.33 -15.47
N GLU A 382 7.51 -2.36 -16.34
CA GLU A 382 7.81 -2.49 -17.76
C GLU A 382 9.31 -2.60 -18.00
N LEU A 383 10.12 -1.78 -17.34
CA LEU A 383 11.58 -1.87 -17.43
C LEU A 383 12.09 -3.25 -16.98
N ARG A 384 11.58 -3.78 -15.88
CA ARG A 384 11.95 -5.12 -15.40
C ARG A 384 11.57 -6.20 -16.43
N ASN A 385 10.36 -6.16 -16.96
CA ASN A 385 9.92 -7.10 -18.00
C ASN A 385 10.80 -7.01 -19.25
N CYS A 386 11.22 -5.79 -19.63
CA CYS A 386 12.15 -5.60 -20.73
C CYS A 386 13.52 -6.27 -20.45
N MET A 387 14.07 -6.13 -19.25
CA MET A 387 15.33 -6.80 -18.88
C MET A 387 15.19 -8.32 -18.85
N GLU A 388 14.06 -8.82 -18.37
CA GLU A 388 13.71 -10.25 -18.37
C GLU A 388 13.60 -10.80 -19.79
N TYR A 389 12.96 -10.05 -20.69
CA TYR A 389 12.89 -10.36 -22.11
C TYR A 389 14.30 -10.47 -22.76
N LEU A 390 15.17 -9.47 -22.52
CA LEU A 390 16.53 -9.47 -23.05
C LEU A 390 17.37 -10.66 -22.55
N MET A 391 17.21 -11.02 -21.27
CA MET A 391 17.87 -12.21 -20.72
C MET A 391 17.47 -13.48 -21.48
N HIS A 392 16.18 -13.64 -21.78
CA HIS A 392 15.68 -14.82 -22.51
C HIS A 392 16.10 -14.88 -23.98
N MET A 393 16.52 -13.75 -24.58
CA MET A 393 17.07 -13.74 -25.93
C MET A 393 18.47 -14.42 -26.03
N GLY A 394 19.13 -14.65 -24.88
CA GLY A 394 20.37 -15.42 -24.77
C GLY A 394 21.59 -14.80 -25.46
N ARG A 395 21.57 -13.50 -25.78
CA ARG A 395 22.70 -12.78 -26.41
C ARG A 395 23.56 -12.13 -25.33
N HIS A 396 24.88 -12.29 -25.45
CA HIS A 396 25.84 -11.63 -24.57
C HIS A 396 25.90 -10.10 -24.83
N MET A 397 25.83 -9.67 -26.07
CA MET A 397 25.77 -8.26 -26.46
C MET A 397 24.41 -7.95 -27.06
N VAL A 398 23.72 -6.98 -26.50
CA VAL A 398 22.37 -6.57 -26.90
C VAL A 398 22.42 -5.25 -27.65
N ASP A 399 21.83 -5.20 -28.84
CA ASP A 399 21.67 -3.97 -29.64
C ASP A 399 20.17 -3.64 -29.81
N VAL A 400 19.86 -2.52 -30.44
CA VAL A 400 18.51 -1.95 -30.57
C VAL A 400 17.54 -2.92 -31.25
N GLU A 401 18.03 -3.74 -32.17
CA GLU A 401 17.23 -4.76 -32.85
C GLU A 401 16.77 -5.90 -31.93
N ASP A 402 17.41 -6.07 -30.78
CA ASP A 402 17.04 -7.07 -29.77
C ASP A 402 16.01 -6.56 -28.77
N LEU A 403 15.73 -5.24 -28.73
CA LEU A 403 14.73 -4.65 -27.87
C LEU A 403 13.31 -5.09 -28.28
N PRO A 404 12.33 -5.12 -27.37
CA PRO A 404 10.93 -5.26 -27.73
C PRO A 404 10.50 -4.20 -28.76
N GLU A 405 9.61 -4.55 -29.69
CA GLU A 405 9.15 -3.65 -30.76
C GLU A 405 8.67 -2.28 -30.26
N THR A 406 8.09 -2.23 -29.07
CA THR A 406 7.64 -1.00 -28.40
C THR A 406 8.78 -0.02 -28.09
N LEU A 407 10.00 -0.53 -27.93
CA LEU A 407 11.21 0.26 -27.68
C LEU A 407 12.06 0.45 -28.96
N GLN A 408 11.88 -0.38 -29.98
CA GLN A 408 12.55 -0.22 -31.28
C GLN A 408 11.96 0.94 -32.09
N SER A 409 10.66 1.24 -31.88
CA SER A 409 10.05 2.41 -32.49
C SER A 409 10.79 3.64 -31.98
N ARG A 410 11.42 4.39 -32.89
CA ARG A 410 11.92 5.73 -32.60
C ARG A 410 10.90 6.45 -31.73
N PRO A 411 11.31 7.07 -30.61
CA PRO A 411 10.41 7.96 -29.92
C PRO A 411 9.92 8.94 -31.00
N ALA A 412 8.64 8.89 -31.30
CA ALA A 412 8.02 10.02 -31.97
C ALA A 412 8.43 11.21 -31.11
N ALA A 413 9.23 12.09 -31.68
CA ALA A 413 9.73 13.26 -30.98
C ALA A 413 8.52 13.90 -30.30
N THR A 414 8.41 13.67 -28.99
CA THR A 414 7.44 14.36 -28.14
C THR A 414 8.01 15.77 -28.08
N LEU A 415 7.72 16.52 -29.12
CA LEU A 415 7.90 17.95 -29.09
C LEU A 415 7.17 18.43 -27.87
N VAL A 416 7.95 18.95 -26.96
CA VAL A 416 7.55 19.75 -25.83
C VAL A 416 6.27 20.50 -26.23
N SER A 417 5.16 20.18 -25.60
CA SER A 417 3.98 21.02 -25.63
C SER A 417 4.35 22.32 -24.93
N SER A 418 4.92 23.24 -25.69
CA SER A 418 4.87 24.64 -25.34
C SER A 418 3.38 25.01 -25.27
N GLU A 419 2.97 25.54 -24.16
CA GLU A 419 1.69 26.16 -23.91
C GLU A 419 1.40 27.20 -25.02
N SER A 420 0.71 26.77 -26.03
CA SER A 420 -0.09 27.55 -26.97
C SER A 420 -0.60 26.60 -28.07
N GLY A 421 -1.75 25.92 -27.84
CA GLY A 421 -2.67 25.40 -28.87
C GLY A 421 -2.07 24.57 -30.04
N GLY A 422 -0.91 23.90 -29.89
CA GLY A 422 -0.17 23.27 -30.98
C GLY A 422 -0.52 21.82 -31.19
N LEU A 423 -0.95 21.47 -32.40
CA LEU A 423 -1.10 20.11 -32.89
C LEU A 423 0.24 19.36 -32.89
N THR A 424 0.24 18.07 -32.58
CA THR A 424 1.38 17.19 -32.79
C THR A 424 1.74 17.11 -34.29
N TYR A 425 2.96 16.69 -34.64
CA TYR A 425 3.37 16.50 -36.04
C TYR A 425 2.40 15.59 -36.81
N GLN A 426 1.96 14.49 -36.21
CA GLN A 426 1.01 13.55 -36.80
C GLN A 426 -0.37 14.19 -37.03
N GLU A 427 -0.89 14.89 -36.03
CA GLU A 427 -2.15 15.62 -36.13
C GLU A 427 -2.07 16.75 -37.17
N ARG A 428 -0.95 17.48 -37.22
CA ARG A 428 -0.71 18.52 -38.20
C ARG A 428 -0.71 17.97 -39.61
N ARG A 429 0.03 16.87 -39.86
CA ARG A 429 0.06 16.19 -41.17
C ARG A 429 -1.30 15.62 -41.54
N LEU A 430 -2.03 14.99 -40.62
CA LEU A 430 -3.36 14.47 -40.87
C LEU A 430 -4.35 15.59 -41.19
N LEU A 431 -4.29 16.74 -40.49
CA LEU A 431 -5.12 17.90 -40.75
C LEU A 431 -4.80 18.51 -42.13
N GLN A 432 -3.53 18.50 -42.58
CA GLN A 432 -3.13 18.93 -43.93
C GLN A 432 -3.75 18.04 -45.00
N ILE A 433 -3.66 16.69 -44.84
CA ILE A 433 -4.23 15.73 -45.76
C ILE A 433 -5.76 15.85 -45.82
N LEU A 434 -6.42 16.05 -44.68
CA LEU A 434 -7.85 16.29 -44.60
C LEU A 434 -8.25 17.60 -45.29
N GLY A 435 -7.43 18.67 -45.18
CA GLY A 435 -7.63 19.92 -45.86
C GLY A 435 -7.53 19.80 -47.39
N GLU A 436 -6.59 19.03 -47.89
CA GLU A 436 -6.47 18.72 -49.31
C GLU A 436 -7.69 17.92 -49.84
N LEU A 437 -8.13 16.92 -49.12
CA LEU A 437 -9.30 16.11 -49.46
C LEU A 437 -10.61 16.94 -49.41
N TYR A 438 -10.70 17.88 -48.48
CA TYR A 438 -11.82 18.80 -48.39
C TYR A 438 -11.93 19.69 -49.64
N ARG A 439 -10.81 20.16 -50.19
CA ARG A 439 -10.79 20.91 -51.49
C ARG A 439 -11.33 20.09 -52.65
N GLN A 440 -11.17 18.75 -52.59
CA GLN A 440 -11.65 17.83 -53.62
C GLN A 440 -13.09 17.40 -53.41
N HIS A 441 -13.80 17.94 -52.41
CA HIS A 441 -15.16 17.58 -52.01
C HIS A 441 -15.35 16.07 -51.65
N GLN A 442 -14.27 15.41 -51.22
CA GLN A 442 -14.28 13.97 -50.87
C GLN A 442 -14.40 13.78 -49.39
N GLY A 443 -15.50 13.16 -48.92
CA GLY A 443 -15.60 12.59 -47.58
C GLY A 443 -14.90 11.25 -47.52
N VAL A 444 -14.00 11.06 -46.58
CA VAL A 444 -13.15 9.86 -46.52
C VAL A 444 -13.35 9.12 -45.20
N GLY A 445 -13.60 7.82 -45.26
CA GLY A 445 -13.64 6.95 -44.07
C GLY A 445 -12.23 6.72 -43.49
N ARG A 446 -12.16 6.22 -42.24
CA ARG A 446 -10.88 6.02 -41.53
C ARG A 446 -9.85 5.23 -42.32
N GLN A 447 -10.23 4.12 -42.92
CA GLN A 447 -9.34 3.31 -43.77
C GLN A 447 -8.90 4.04 -45.04
N GLY A 448 -9.79 4.85 -45.60
CA GLY A 448 -9.46 5.72 -46.73
C GLY A 448 -8.46 6.82 -46.36
N LEU A 449 -8.54 7.36 -45.14
CA LEU A 449 -7.55 8.31 -44.60
C LEU A 449 -6.19 7.67 -44.40
N VAL A 450 -6.14 6.46 -43.84
CA VAL A 450 -4.88 5.70 -43.72
C VAL A 450 -4.25 5.51 -45.10
N ARG A 451 -5.04 5.07 -46.11
CA ARG A 451 -4.55 4.89 -47.47
C ARG A 451 -4.06 6.21 -48.09
N ALA A 452 -4.81 7.29 -47.93
CA ALA A 452 -4.42 8.61 -48.41
C ALA A 452 -3.15 9.14 -47.74
N CYS A 453 -2.90 8.80 -46.49
CA CYS A 453 -1.65 9.12 -45.79
C CYS A 453 -0.47 8.32 -46.35
N VAL A 454 -0.64 7.01 -46.55
CA VAL A 454 0.39 6.11 -47.12
C VAL A 454 0.78 6.54 -48.55
N GLU A 455 -0.22 6.86 -49.37
CA GLU A 455 0.01 7.36 -50.76
C GLU A 455 0.83 8.65 -50.80
N ARG A 456 0.81 9.44 -49.70
CA ARG A 456 1.58 10.69 -49.54
C ARG A 456 2.88 10.49 -48.75
N GLY A 457 3.32 9.23 -48.58
CA GLY A 457 4.56 8.90 -47.87
C GLY A 457 4.51 9.10 -46.36
N PHE A 458 3.29 9.19 -45.78
CA PHE A 458 3.09 9.34 -44.35
C PHE A 458 2.45 8.08 -43.75
N ALA A 459 3.27 7.26 -43.05
CA ALA A 459 2.80 6.06 -42.39
C ALA A 459 2.08 6.42 -41.09
N ILE A 460 0.79 6.06 -40.99
CA ILE A 460 -0.05 6.24 -39.81
C ILE A 460 -0.97 5.02 -39.62
N SER A 461 -1.16 4.58 -38.39
CA SER A 461 -2.04 3.48 -38.06
C SER A 461 -3.52 3.93 -37.97
N GLU A 462 -4.45 2.99 -38.12
CA GLU A 462 -5.88 3.29 -37.97
C GLU A 462 -6.23 3.80 -36.54
N HIS A 463 -5.48 3.35 -35.54
CA HIS A 463 -5.62 3.78 -34.15
C HIS A 463 -5.23 5.27 -33.98
N GLU A 464 -4.10 5.68 -34.53
CA GLU A 464 -3.64 7.08 -34.50
C GLU A 464 -4.56 8.01 -35.26
N VAL A 465 -5.05 7.58 -36.43
CA VAL A 465 -6.09 8.32 -37.16
C VAL A 465 -7.35 8.50 -36.30
N ARG A 466 -7.75 7.48 -35.57
CA ARG A 466 -8.93 7.55 -34.69
C ARG A 466 -8.73 8.55 -33.55
N GLN A 467 -7.56 8.55 -32.91
CA GLN A 467 -7.23 9.50 -31.83
C GLN A 467 -7.20 10.94 -32.35
N ALA A 468 -6.51 11.20 -33.44
CA ALA A 468 -6.44 12.54 -34.02
C ALA A 468 -7.81 13.05 -34.47
N LEU A 469 -8.65 12.20 -35.08
CA LEU A 469 -10.01 12.58 -35.43
C LEU A 469 -10.90 12.91 -34.23
N GLN A 470 -10.70 12.23 -33.10
CA GLN A 470 -11.41 12.55 -31.87
C GLN A 470 -11.02 13.93 -31.37
N ILE A 471 -9.73 14.28 -31.36
CA ILE A 471 -9.22 15.61 -31.00
C ILE A 471 -9.79 16.67 -31.95
N PHE A 472 -9.80 16.42 -33.26
CA PHE A 472 -10.37 17.36 -34.23
C PHE A 472 -11.88 17.56 -34.05
N GLN A 473 -12.59 16.52 -33.60
CA GLN A 473 -14.03 16.62 -33.29
C GLN A 473 -14.27 17.42 -32.01
N GLU A 474 -13.46 17.23 -30.97
CA GLU A 474 -13.53 17.98 -29.71
C GLU A 474 -13.25 19.46 -29.91
N HIS A 475 -12.34 19.83 -30.83
CA HIS A 475 -12.07 21.20 -31.22
C HIS A 475 -13.03 21.76 -32.28
N GLY A 476 -14.01 20.97 -32.72
CA GLY A 476 -14.95 21.36 -33.73
C GLY A 476 -14.35 21.52 -35.15
N TRP A 477 -13.16 20.95 -35.43
CA TRP A 477 -12.49 21.08 -36.74
C TRP A 477 -12.92 20.01 -37.74
N ALA A 478 -13.43 18.86 -37.28
CA ALA A 478 -13.91 17.79 -38.13
C ALA A 478 -15.24 17.22 -37.64
N THR A 479 -16.05 16.72 -38.58
CA THR A 479 -17.26 15.94 -38.32
C THR A 479 -17.07 14.52 -38.82
N ILE A 480 -17.38 13.54 -37.96
CA ILE A 480 -17.24 12.13 -38.27
C ILE A 480 -18.62 11.56 -38.62
N GLY A 481 -18.87 11.31 -39.90
CA GLY A 481 -20.11 10.71 -40.39
C GLY A 481 -20.09 9.18 -40.34
N ARG A 482 -21.27 8.55 -40.20
CA ARG A 482 -21.40 7.09 -40.30
C ARG A 482 -21.66 6.68 -41.78
N GLY A 483 -21.04 5.57 -42.20
CA GLY A 483 -21.24 4.99 -43.53
C GLY A 483 -20.64 5.83 -44.65
N ARG A 484 -21.38 6.02 -45.76
CA ARG A 484 -20.91 6.72 -46.97
C ARG A 484 -20.59 8.21 -46.79
N ARG A 485 -20.98 8.84 -45.67
CA ARG A 485 -20.72 10.28 -45.42
C ARG A 485 -19.30 10.57 -45.01
N GLY A 486 -18.53 9.61 -44.50
CA GLY A 486 -17.11 9.75 -44.17
C GLY A 486 -16.82 10.88 -43.16
N THR A 487 -15.54 11.21 -43.01
CA THR A 487 -15.03 12.35 -42.21
C THR A 487 -14.89 13.58 -43.10
N HIS A 488 -15.38 14.74 -42.63
CA HIS A 488 -15.28 16.03 -43.31
C HIS A 488 -14.72 17.07 -42.36
N LEU A 489 -13.89 17.98 -42.89
CA LEU A 489 -13.54 19.18 -42.17
C LEU A 489 -14.76 20.14 -42.04
N THR A 490 -14.83 20.85 -40.93
CA THR A 490 -15.71 22.00 -40.77
C THR A 490 -15.07 23.24 -41.35
N SER A 491 -15.81 24.36 -41.44
CA SER A 491 -15.25 25.67 -41.80
C SER A 491 -14.14 26.11 -40.84
N ALA A 492 -14.28 25.83 -39.54
CA ALA A 492 -13.25 26.09 -38.53
C ALA A 492 -11.99 25.21 -38.74
N GLY A 493 -12.18 23.91 -39.07
CA GLY A 493 -11.08 23.02 -39.39
C GLY A 493 -10.33 23.47 -40.66
N TYR A 494 -11.05 23.95 -41.67
CA TYR A 494 -10.44 24.49 -42.88
C TYR A 494 -9.66 25.79 -42.64
N GLN A 495 -10.16 26.68 -41.81
CA GLN A 495 -9.42 27.88 -41.38
C GLN A 495 -8.13 27.48 -40.65
N ARG A 496 -8.19 26.49 -39.77
CA ARG A 496 -6.99 25.98 -39.07
C ARG A 496 -5.98 25.37 -40.03
N TYR A 497 -6.44 24.61 -41.03
CA TYR A 497 -5.59 24.14 -42.12
C TYR A 497 -4.89 25.27 -42.88
N GLN A 498 -5.60 26.34 -43.23
CA GLN A 498 -5.02 27.51 -43.91
C GLN A 498 -3.96 28.21 -43.05
N GLN A 499 -4.20 28.33 -41.73
CA GLN A 499 -3.22 28.88 -40.79
C GLN A 499 -1.94 28.02 -40.74
N LEU A 500 -2.08 26.68 -40.80
CA LEU A 500 -0.94 25.79 -40.83
C LEU A 500 -0.12 25.86 -42.12
N LEU A 501 -0.75 26.19 -43.25
CA LEU A 501 -0.05 26.42 -44.50
C LEU A 501 0.67 27.78 -44.56
N ALA A 502 0.16 28.79 -43.85
CA ALA A 502 0.73 30.13 -43.79
C ALA A 502 1.89 30.25 -42.78
N ALA A 503 2.04 29.30 -41.84
CA ALA A 503 3.15 29.27 -40.91
C ALA A 503 4.40 28.69 -41.61
N PRO A 504 5.58 29.38 -41.60
CA PRO A 504 6.80 28.84 -42.18
C PRO A 504 7.17 27.52 -41.50
N MET A 505 7.53 26.50 -42.30
CA MET A 505 8.14 25.25 -41.83
C MET A 505 9.56 25.57 -41.36
N GLU A 506 9.73 25.92 -40.09
CA GLU A 506 11.03 25.85 -39.41
C GLU A 506 11.24 24.38 -39.04
N ASP A 507 11.78 23.56 -39.95
CA ASP A 507 12.41 22.25 -39.62
C ASP A 507 12.71 21.45 -40.89
N GLU A 508 13.48 22.06 -41.83
CA GLU A 508 14.13 21.29 -42.91
C GLU A 508 15.66 21.56 -43.07
N VAL A 509 16.31 22.04 -42.00
CA VAL A 509 17.79 22.21 -42.05
C VAL A 509 18.42 21.65 -40.78
N ALA A 510 18.43 20.34 -40.62
CA ALA A 510 19.34 19.66 -39.70
C ALA A 510 19.51 18.16 -39.99
N HIS A 511 19.51 17.73 -41.28
CA HIS A 511 19.99 16.39 -41.64
C HIS A 511 20.69 16.42 -42.99
N SER A 512 21.80 17.16 -43.03
CA SER A 512 22.87 16.96 -44.03
C SER A 512 24.16 17.56 -43.45
N ILE A 513 24.80 16.85 -42.55
CA ILE A 513 26.26 16.70 -42.41
C ILE A 513 26.46 15.54 -41.43
#